data_ef2fe762ed753b6d5b4e01fce52386e4
#
_entry.id   ef2fe762ed753b6d5b4e01fce52386e4
#
_cell.length_a   1.000
_cell.length_b   1.000
_cell.length_c   1.000
_cell.angle_alpha   90.00
_cell.angle_beta   90.00
_cell.angle_gamma   90.00
#
_symmetry.space_group_name_H-M   'P 1'
#
loop_
_entity.id
_entity.type
_entity.pdbx_description
1 polymer ?
#
loop_
_entity_poly.entity_id
_entity_poly.type
_entity_poly.pdbx_seq_one_letter_code
_entity_poly.pdbx_strand_id
1 'polypeptide(L)'
;MELNVLNEQVKHEAADAVFGREYNEALVHQIVVAYQANARLGTRAQLTRAEVHHSTKKPWRQKGTGRARSGMISSPVWRHGGRAFPNKPDENFSQKVNKKMYRAGMATIFSKLVADERLCVIETIKAELPKTKAFVAQLKTMGLVTKTMIVVGAEELDDNLILASRNIKDVLVVPTRYVDPLCLLYFDKVVLTKAAVAEIEEMLA
;
A
#
# COMPACT_ATOMS: atom_id res chain seq x y z
N MET A 1 -10.24 18.77 -17.52
CA MET A 1 -9.90 17.54 -18.27
C MET A 1 -11.11 16.65 -18.43
N GLU A 2 -11.27 15.96 -19.56
CA GLU A 2 -12.41 15.11 -19.81
C GLU A 2 -12.08 13.65 -19.44
N LEU A 3 -12.84 13.04 -18.54
CA LEU A 3 -12.71 11.65 -18.13
C LEU A 3 -13.75 10.78 -18.87
N ASN A 4 -13.33 9.59 -19.30
CA ASN A 4 -14.22 8.66 -19.99
C ASN A 4 -15.21 8.03 -18.99
N VAL A 5 -16.52 8.16 -19.27
CA VAL A 5 -17.56 7.47 -18.50
C VAL A 5 -17.76 6.07 -19.08
N LEU A 6 -17.79 5.07 -18.23
CA LEU A 6 -17.92 3.67 -18.63
C LEU A 6 -19.32 3.43 -19.22
N ASN A 7 -19.38 2.81 -20.42
CA ASN A 7 -20.61 2.49 -21.15
C ASN A 7 -21.44 3.69 -21.63
N GLU A 8 -20.91 4.91 -21.56
CA GLU A 8 -21.57 6.11 -22.05
C GLU A 8 -20.65 6.85 -23.04
N GLN A 9 -21.26 7.56 -23.99
CA GLN A 9 -20.51 8.47 -24.89
C GLN A 9 -20.28 9.85 -24.24
N VAL A 10 -20.77 10.04 -23.01
CA VAL A 10 -20.65 11.30 -22.27
C VAL A 10 -19.34 11.29 -21.50
N LYS A 11 -18.61 12.39 -21.56
CA LYS A 11 -17.41 12.62 -20.79
C LYS A 11 -17.74 13.39 -19.51
N HIS A 12 -17.04 13.07 -18.43
CA HIS A 12 -17.13 13.81 -17.18
C HIS A 12 -16.03 14.85 -17.12
N GLU A 13 -16.39 16.11 -16.82
CA GLU A 13 -15.42 17.19 -16.64
C GLU A 13 -14.75 17.07 -15.26
N ALA A 14 -13.43 17.07 -15.23
CA ALA A 14 -12.64 17.00 -14.00
C ALA A 14 -11.53 18.06 -13.99
N ALA A 15 -11.09 18.42 -12.79
CA ALA A 15 -10.10 19.48 -12.57
C ALA A 15 -8.73 19.08 -13.11
N ASP A 16 -8.15 19.90 -13.99
CA ASP A 16 -6.80 19.71 -14.55
C ASP A 16 -5.71 19.70 -13.48
N ALA A 17 -5.94 20.41 -12.37
CA ALA A 17 -5.01 20.43 -11.24
C ALA A 17 -4.77 19.05 -10.61
N VAL A 18 -5.74 18.13 -10.74
CA VAL A 18 -5.68 16.77 -10.15
C VAL A 18 -5.41 15.72 -11.23
N PHE A 19 -6.07 15.79 -12.38
CA PHE A 19 -6.04 14.75 -13.40
C PHE A 19 -5.18 15.09 -14.63
N GLY A 20 -4.65 16.32 -14.73
CA GLY A 20 -3.87 16.80 -15.87
C GLY A 20 -2.40 17.11 -15.57
N ARG A 21 -1.84 16.62 -14.46
CA ARG A 21 -0.44 16.88 -14.06
C ARG A 21 0.56 16.05 -14.85
N GLU A 22 1.74 16.66 -15.09
CA GLU A 22 2.89 15.96 -15.62
C GLU A 22 3.37 14.84 -14.65
N TYR A 23 3.73 13.68 -15.21
CA TYR A 23 4.16 12.54 -14.41
C TYR A 23 5.57 12.75 -13.84
N ASN A 24 5.70 12.58 -12.52
CA ASN A 24 6.97 12.66 -11.81
C ASN A 24 7.25 11.33 -11.09
N GLU A 25 8.05 10.49 -11.73
CA GLU A 25 8.39 9.15 -11.24
C GLU A 25 9.11 9.18 -9.89
N ALA A 26 10.05 10.11 -9.70
CA ALA A 26 10.82 10.21 -8.45
C ALA A 26 9.91 10.52 -7.25
N LEU A 27 8.93 11.41 -7.42
CA LEU A 27 7.96 11.75 -6.39
C LEU A 27 7.06 10.55 -6.05
N VAL A 28 6.55 9.87 -7.07
CA VAL A 28 5.70 8.68 -6.89
C VAL A 28 6.46 7.58 -6.18
N HIS A 29 7.70 7.29 -6.61
CA HIS A 29 8.57 6.30 -5.97
C HIS A 29 8.79 6.62 -4.48
N GLN A 30 9.11 7.86 -4.14
CA GLN A 30 9.32 8.27 -2.75
C GLN A 30 8.07 8.03 -1.89
N ILE A 31 6.87 8.34 -2.40
CA ILE A 31 5.61 8.15 -1.68
C ILE A 31 5.31 6.66 -1.48
N VAL A 32 5.50 5.84 -2.51
CA VAL A 32 5.28 4.39 -2.45
C VAL A 32 6.23 3.73 -1.45
N VAL A 33 7.52 4.09 -1.49
CA VAL A 33 8.52 3.58 -0.53
C VAL A 33 8.18 3.98 0.89
N ALA A 34 7.80 5.24 1.12
CA ALA A 34 7.37 5.71 2.44
C ALA A 34 6.12 4.97 2.93
N TYR A 35 5.15 4.74 2.04
CA TYR A 35 3.93 4.00 2.38
C TYR A 35 4.24 2.55 2.79
N GLN A 36 5.08 1.85 2.02
CA GLN A 36 5.52 0.50 2.34
C GLN A 36 6.36 0.42 3.62
N ALA A 37 7.23 1.41 3.86
CA ALA A 37 8.05 1.50 5.07
C ALA A 37 7.18 1.68 6.32
N ASN A 38 6.17 2.55 6.25
CA ASN A 38 5.24 2.82 7.35
C ASN A 38 4.34 1.61 7.69
N ALA A 39 4.10 0.71 6.74
CA ALA A 39 3.36 -0.53 6.97
C ALA A 39 4.19 -1.61 7.72
N ARG A 40 5.52 -1.43 7.85
CA ARG A 40 6.39 -2.40 8.51
C ARG A 40 6.25 -2.32 10.03
N LEU A 41 5.93 -3.43 10.66
CA LEU A 41 5.80 -3.52 12.12
C LEU A 41 7.12 -3.78 12.85
N GLY A 42 8.14 -4.33 12.16
CA GLY A 42 9.44 -4.62 12.76
C GLY A 42 9.43 -5.67 13.87
N THR A 43 8.46 -6.57 13.92
CA THR A 43 8.23 -7.56 14.98
C THR A 43 9.27 -8.68 14.98
N ARG A 44 10.55 -8.34 15.01
CA ARG A 44 11.66 -9.28 15.03
C ARG A 44 12.64 -8.94 16.16
N ALA A 45 13.17 -9.96 16.84
CA ALA A 45 14.18 -9.78 17.86
C ALA A 45 15.26 -10.84 17.75
N GLN A 46 16.50 -10.43 18.00
CA GLN A 46 17.66 -11.32 18.10
C GLN A 46 18.42 -10.94 19.36
N LEU A 47 18.95 -11.95 20.05
CA LEU A 47 19.69 -11.72 21.27
C LEU A 47 21.11 -11.21 20.98
N THR A 48 21.52 -10.20 21.71
CA THR A 48 22.90 -9.73 21.79
C THR A 48 23.74 -10.69 22.60
N ARG A 49 25.07 -10.55 22.55
CA ARG A 49 25.99 -11.32 23.40
C ARG A 49 25.77 -11.13 24.91
N ALA A 50 25.15 -10.03 25.32
CA ALA A 50 24.84 -9.76 26.72
C ALA A 50 23.53 -10.42 27.17
N GLU A 51 22.58 -10.61 26.25
CA GLU A 51 21.25 -11.16 26.50
C GLU A 51 21.20 -12.70 26.41
N VAL A 52 22.16 -13.30 25.70
CA VAL A 52 22.25 -14.77 25.58
C VAL A 52 22.60 -15.36 26.94
N HIS A 53 21.78 -16.32 27.39
CA HIS A 53 22.05 -17.06 28.63
C HIS A 53 23.26 -17.99 28.45
N HIS A 54 24.31 -17.77 29.25
CA HIS A 54 25.56 -18.50 29.15
C HIS A 54 26.36 -18.40 30.46
N SER A 55 27.38 -19.25 30.61
CA SER A 55 28.34 -19.14 31.70
C SER A 55 29.30 -17.96 31.43
N THR A 56 29.56 -17.17 32.47
CA THR A 56 30.55 -16.09 32.43
C THR A 56 32.01 -16.60 32.53
N LYS A 57 32.19 -17.91 32.82
CA LYS A 57 33.50 -18.52 32.95
C LYS A 57 34.28 -18.45 31.62
N LYS A 58 35.55 -18.03 31.71
CA LYS A 58 36.47 -18.03 30.57
C LYS A 58 36.70 -19.49 30.10
N PRO A 59 36.55 -19.83 28.80
CA PRO A 59 36.67 -21.21 28.31
C PRO A 59 38.03 -21.87 28.59
N TRP A 60 39.13 -21.12 28.48
CA TRP A 60 40.47 -21.53 28.78
C TRP A 60 41.35 -20.34 29.14
N ARG A 61 42.58 -20.61 29.69
CA ARG A 61 43.54 -19.58 30.04
C ARG A 61 44.00 -18.81 28.82
N GLN A 62 44.50 -17.57 29.02
CA GLN A 62 44.81 -16.59 27.97
C GLN A 62 45.96 -17.05 27.04
N LYS A 63 46.96 -17.80 27.59
CA LYS A 63 48.14 -18.29 26.86
C LYS A 63 48.46 -19.74 27.27
N GLY A 64 49.27 -20.44 26.46
CA GLY A 64 49.76 -21.79 26.80
C GLY A 64 48.78 -22.94 26.53
N THR A 65 47.77 -22.76 25.66
CA THR A 65 46.80 -23.80 25.27
C THR A 65 46.88 -24.22 23.80
N GLY A 66 47.72 -23.52 22.99
CA GLY A 66 47.79 -23.76 21.54
C GLY A 66 46.54 -23.38 20.77
N ARG A 67 45.49 -22.87 21.45
CA ARG A 67 44.20 -22.46 20.86
C ARG A 67 44.12 -20.95 20.68
N ALA A 68 43.21 -20.48 19.79
CA ALA A 68 42.89 -19.09 19.67
C ALA A 68 42.40 -18.51 21.00
N ARG A 69 42.70 -17.25 21.28
CA ARG A 69 42.25 -16.57 22.50
C ARG A 69 40.72 -16.43 22.52
N SER A 70 40.09 -16.75 23.63
CA SER A 70 38.67 -16.61 23.82
C SER A 70 38.34 -15.95 25.16
N GLY A 71 37.43 -15.00 25.14
CA GLY A 71 36.93 -14.34 26.36
C GLY A 71 35.67 -15.01 26.94
N MET A 72 34.63 -15.11 26.13
CA MET A 72 33.31 -15.62 26.56
C MET A 72 32.71 -16.49 25.45
N ILE A 73 31.92 -17.46 25.84
CA ILE A 73 31.20 -18.37 24.94
C ILE A 73 30.05 -17.65 24.21
N SER A 74 29.51 -16.56 24.77
CA SER A 74 28.46 -15.72 24.13
C SER A 74 28.93 -14.92 22.93
N SER A 75 30.25 -14.92 22.62
CA SER A 75 30.73 -14.21 21.44
C SER A 75 30.07 -14.67 20.15
N PRO A 76 29.81 -13.76 19.19
CA PRO A 76 29.17 -14.10 17.91
C PRO A 76 29.90 -15.16 17.07
N VAL A 77 31.18 -15.36 17.33
CA VAL A 77 32.05 -16.38 16.67
C VAL A 77 31.64 -17.80 17.07
N TRP A 78 31.05 -17.95 18.23
CA TRP A 78 30.65 -19.26 18.77
C TRP A 78 29.29 -19.69 18.32
N ARG A 79 29.10 -20.99 18.12
CA ARG A 79 27.78 -21.57 17.97
C ARG A 79 26.96 -21.25 19.22
N HIS A 80 25.71 -20.83 19.05
CA HIS A 80 24.84 -20.33 20.12
C HIS A 80 25.30 -19.03 20.81
N GLY A 81 26.32 -18.34 20.30
CA GLY A 81 26.64 -16.97 20.71
C GLY A 81 25.61 -15.95 20.23
N GLY A 82 25.65 -14.74 20.80
CA GLY A 82 24.75 -13.65 20.39
C GLY A 82 25.08 -13.12 18.99
N ARG A 83 24.15 -12.40 18.41
CA ARG A 83 24.37 -11.69 17.14
C ARG A 83 25.25 -10.45 17.35
N ALA A 84 26.14 -10.16 16.39
CA ALA A 84 26.97 -8.95 16.43
C ALA A 84 26.14 -7.70 16.20
N PHE A 85 25.25 -7.72 15.22
CA PHE A 85 24.29 -6.66 14.89
C PHE A 85 22.88 -7.27 14.92
N PRO A 86 22.26 -7.37 16.11
CA PRO A 86 20.95 -7.98 16.25
C PRO A 86 19.85 -7.02 15.78
N ASN A 87 18.88 -7.58 15.06
CA ASN A 87 17.65 -6.84 14.83
C ASN A 87 16.87 -6.72 16.16
N LYS A 88 16.29 -5.57 16.41
CA LYS A 88 15.49 -5.27 17.60
C LYS A 88 14.06 -4.87 17.20
N PRO A 89 13.04 -5.14 18.05
CA PRO A 89 11.65 -4.78 17.75
C PRO A 89 11.37 -3.28 17.82
N ASP A 90 12.26 -2.50 18.41
CA ASP A 90 12.23 -1.05 18.56
C ASP A 90 12.79 -0.29 17.34
N GLU A 91 13.21 -1.02 16.29
CA GLU A 91 13.68 -0.41 15.05
C GLU A 91 12.55 0.38 14.37
N ASN A 92 12.78 1.67 14.16
CA ASN A 92 11.80 2.57 13.57
C ASN A 92 11.94 2.61 12.04
N PHE A 93 10.90 2.16 11.33
CA PHE A 93 10.80 2.21 9.88
C PHE A 93 9.98 3.40 9.36
N SER A 94 9.43 4.21 10.26
CA SER A 94 8.55 5.32 9.90
C SER A 94 9.27 6.36 9.04
N GLN A 95 8.65 6.71 7.92
CA GLN A 95 9.10 7.77 7.00
C GLN A 95 8.03 8.84 6.89
N LYS A 96 8.40 10.08 7.18
CA LYS A 96 7.52 11.25 7.06
C LYS A 96 7.52 11.78 5.63
N VAL A 97 6.33 11.95 5.06
CA VAL A 97 6.11 12.67 3.80
C VAL A 97 5.35 13.96 4.08
N ASN A 98 5.75 15.06 3.44
CA ASN A 98 5.05 16.34 3.57
C ASN A 98 3.67 16.25 2.90
N LYS A 99 2.64 16.86 3.51
CA LYS A 99 1.26 16.85 3.00
C LYS A 99 1.15 17.32 1.54
N LYS A 100 1.83 18.43 1.19
CA LYS A 100 1.84 18.95 -0.18
C LYS A 100 2.50 17.98 -1.18
N MET A 101 3.57 17.29 -0.77
CA MET A 101 4.21 16.26 -1.60
C MET A 101 3.29 15.06 -1.83
N TYR A 102 2.61 14.60 -0.77
CA TYR A 102 1.66 13.50 -0.86
C TYR A 102 0.50 13.84 -1.83
N ARG A 103 -0.14 15.01 -1.66
CA ARG A 103 -1.20 15.48 -2.55
C ARG A 103 -0.74 15.57 -4.00
N ALA A 104 0.42 16.19 -4.24
CA ALA A 104 1.00 16.32 -5.57
C ALA A 104 1.30 14.94 -6.19
N GLY A 105 1.80 13.99 -5.42
CA GLY A 105 2.07 12.65 -5.90
C GLY A 105 0.81 11.85 -6.21
N MET A 106 -0.23 11.94 -5.37
CA MET A 106 -1.53 11.32 -5.65
C MET A 106 -2.14 11.88 -6.94
N ALA A 107 -2.14 13.21 -7.12
CA ALA A 107 -2.61 13.85 -8.35
C ALA A 107 -1.81 13.39 -9.59
N THR A 108 -0.48 13.25 -9.46
CA THR A 108 0.38 12.72 -10.52
C THR A 108 0.05 11.26 -10.88
N ILE A 109 -0.29 10.42 -9.89
CA ILE A 109 -0.72 9.03 -10.12
C ILE A 109 -2.06 9.01 -10.87
N PHE A 110 -3.05 9.79 -10.44
CA PHE A 110 -4.34 9.88 -11.13
C PHE A 110 -4.17 10.38 -12.57
N SER A 111 -3.36 11.40 -12.80
CA SER A 111 -3.06 11.90 -14.14
C SER A 111 -2.43 10.83 -15.03
N LYS A 112 -1.54 10.02 -14.48
CA LYS A 112 -0.92 8.90 -15.23
C LYS A 112 -1.93 7.82 -15.55
N LEU A 113 -2.83 7.47 -14.62
CA LEU A 113 -3.90 6.50 -14.86
C LEU A 113 -4.86 6.94 -15.97
N VAL A 114 -5.13 8.25 -16.07
CA VAL A 114 -5.94 8.82 -17.17
C VAL A 114 -5.18 8.72 -18.49
N ALA A 115 -3.90 9.11 -18.53
CA ALA A 115 -3.07 9.04 -19.73
C ALA A 115 -2.91 7.61 -20.26
N ASP A 116 -2.86 6.61 -19.39
CA ASP A 116 -2.74 5.20 -19.72
C ASP A 116 -4.11 4.52 -19.98
N GLU A 117 -5.22 5.27 -20.01
CA GLU A 117 -6.59 4.76 -20.20
C GLU A 117 -7.01 3.68 -19.17
N ARG A 118 -6.41 3.73 -17.99
CA ARG A 118 -6.69 2.80 -16.87
C ARG A 118 -7.75 3.33 -15.93
N LEU A 119 -8.08 4.62 -16.00
CA LEU A 119 -9.09 5.26 -15.17
C LEU A 119 -10.37 5.46 -15.96
N CYS A 120 -11.50 5.06 -15.38
CA CYS A 120 -12.83 5.34 -15.92
C CYS A 120 -13.78 5.80 -14.81
N VAL A 121 -14.82 6.53 -15.20
CA VAL A 121 -15.82 7.06 -14.29
C VAL A 121 -17.13 6.29 -14.49
N ILE A 122 -17.88 6.08 -13.43
CA ILE A 122 -19.23 5.54 -13.45
C ILE A 122 -20.17 6.48 -12.66
N GLU A 123 -21.44 6.42 -12.95
CA GLU A 123 -22.40 7.24 -12.24
C GLU A 123 -22.51 6.85 -10.76
N THR A 124 -22.92 5.63 -10.51
CA THR A 124 -22.98 5.00 -9.17
C THR A 124 -22.79 3.50 -9.30
N ILE A 125 -22.37 2.83 -8.24
CA ILE A 125 -22.33 1.37 -8.16
C ILE A 125 -23.05 0.90 -6.90
N LYS A 126 -24.07 0.05 -7.06
CA LYS A 126 -24.82 -0.52 -5.95
C LYS A 126 -24.96 -2.02 -6.12
N ALA A 127 -24.96 -2.75 -5.02
CA ALA A 127 -25.29 -4.17 -4.97
C ALA A 127 -26.67 -4.32 -4.31
N GLU A 128 -27.67 -4.74 -5.05
CA GLU A 128 -29.02 -4.97 -4.51
C GLU A 128 -29.04 -6.06 -3.43
N LEU A 129 -28.18 -7.08 -3.61
CA LEU A 129 -28.08 -8.22 -2.70
C LEU A 129 -26.61 -8.44 -2.30
N PRO A 130 -26.34 -8.88 -1.06
CA PRO A 130 -24.98 -9.18 -0.59
C PRO A 130 -24.46 -10.52 -1.14
N LYS A 131 -24.63 -10.75 -2.46
CA LYS A 131 -24.23 -11.99 -3.15
C LYS A 131 -23.11 -11.73 -4.15
N THR A 132 -21.96 -12.36 -3.94
CA THR A 132 -20.80 -12.27 -4.83
C THR A 132 -21.09 -12.67 -6.27
N LYS A 133 -21.94 -13.71 -6.49
CA LYS A 133 -22.29 -14.18 -7.83
C LYS A 133 -23.01 -13.10 -8.65
N ALA A 134 -23.96 -12.37 -8.03
CA ALA A 134 -24.69 -11.29 -8.70
C ALA A 134 -23.75 -10.13 -9.04
N PHE A 135 -22.89 -9.75 -8.09
CA PHE A 135 -21.92 -8.67 -8.31
C PHE A 135 -20.88 -9.00 -9.38
N VAL A 136 -20.37 -10.24 -9.44
CA VAL A 136 -19.48 -10.69 -10.52
C VAL A 136 -20.18 -10.62 -11.90
N ALA A 137 -21.47 -10.98 -11.98
CA ALA A 137 -22.22 -10.85 -13.23
C ALA A 137 -22.36 -9.38 -13.65
N GLN A 138 -22.62 -8.47 -12.71
CA GLN A 138 -22.70 -7.03 -12.93
C GLN A 138 -21.34 -6.49 -13.44
N LEU A 139 -20.22 -6.84 -12.81
CA LEU A 139 -18.88 -6.45 -13.26
C LEU A 139 -18.54 -6.96 -14.66
N LYS A 140 -18.93 -8.18 -14.98
CA LYS A 140 -18.75 -8.73 -16.34
C LYS A 140 -19.56 -7.95 -17.40
N THR A 141 -20.79 -7.57 -17.09
CA THR A 141 -21.62 -6.74 -17.98
C THR A 141 -20.98 -5.35 -18.21
N MET A 142 -20.31 -4.80 -17.18
CA MET A 142 -19.56 -3.55 -17.28
C MET A 142 -18.19 -3.69 -17.96
N GLY A 143 -17.76 -4.91 -18.35
CA GLY A 143 -16.45 -5.16 -18.95
C GLY A 143 -15.26 -5.07 -17.97
N LEU A 144 -15.54 -5.13 -16.67
CA LEU A 144 -14.54 -5.07 -15.59
C LEU A 144 -14.12 -6.50 -15.18
N VAL A 145 -13.38 -7.18 -16.04
CA VAL A 145 -12.98 -8.59 -15.84
C VAL A 145 -11.55 -8.71 -15.27
N THR A 146 -10.76 -7.65 -15.38
CA THR A 146 -9.37 -7.59 -14.90
C THR A 146 -9.30 -7.15 -13.44
N LYS A 147 -8.10 -7.08 -12.89
CA LYS A 147 -7.88 -6.51 -11.54
C LYS A 147 -8.40 -5.08 -11.49
N THR A 148 -9.48 -4.88 -10.77
CA THR A 148 -10.21 -3.61 -10.76
C THR A 148 -10.32 -3.06 -9.34
N MET A 149 -9.91 -1.80 -9.15
CA MET A 149 -10.16 -1.02 -7.96
C MET A 149 -11.37 -0.11 -8.21
N ILE A 150 -12.35 -0.17 -7.33
CA ILE A 150 -13.55 0.66 -7.40
C ILE A 150 -13.52 1.62 -6.22
N VAL A 151 -13.46 2.90 -6.50
CA VAL A 151 -13.49 3.96 -5.50
C VAL A 151 -14.87 4.59 -5.49
N VAL A 152 -15.50 4.59 -4.34
CA VAL A 152 -16.84 5.11 -4.14
C VAL A 152 -16.80 6.34 -3.21
N GLY A 153 -17.74 7.25 -3.39
CA GLY A 153 -17.93 8.35 -2.45
C GLY A 153 -18.24 7.83 -1.04
N ALA A 154 -17.94 8.63 -0.02
CA ALA A 154 -18.07 8.21 1.38
C ALA A 154 -19.52 7.81 1.74
N GLU A 155 -20.52 8.48 1.16
CA GLU A 155 -21.96 8.23 1.39
C GLU A 155 -22.52 7.10 0.51
N GLU A 156 -21.80 6.70 -0.55
CA GLU A 156 -22.24 5.66 -1.49
C GLU A 156 -21.85 4.24 -1.03
N LEU A 157 -21.01 4.13 -0.01
CA LEU A 157 -20.54 2.83 0.47
C LEU A 157 -21.62 2.12 1.27
N ASP A 158 -22.26 1.13 0.65
CA ASP A 158 -23.30 0.30 1.27
C ASP A 158 -22.72 -1.03 1.80
N ASP A 159 -23.27 -1.52 2.91
CA ASP A 159 -22.89 -2.82 3.51
C ASP A 159 -23.07 -3.97 2.51
N ASN A 160 -24.12 -3.95 1.69
CA ASN A 160 -24.34 -4.95 0.65
C ASN A 160 -23.21 -4.96 -0.38
N LEU A 161 -22.70 -3.80 -0.77
CA LEU A 161 -21.59 -3.66 -1.71
C LEU A 161 -20.29 -4.24 -1.12
N ILE A 162 -20.02 -3.95 0.16
CA ILE A 162 -18.86 -4.49 0.88
C ILE A 162 -18.95 -6.02 0.95
N LEU A 163 -20.10 -6.57 1.36
CA LEU A 163 -20.28 -8.01 1.50
C LEU A 163 -20.23 -8.74 0.16
N ALA A 164 -20.75 -8.13 -0.92
CA ALA A 164 -20.73 -8.71 -2.25
C ALA A 164 -19.33 -8.71 -2.88
N SER A 165 -18.48 -7.69 -2.59
CA SER A 165 -17.18 -7.51 -3.22
C SER A 165 -16.01 -8.16 -2.47
N ARG A 166 -16.03 -8.18 -1.12
CA ARG A 166 -14.87 -8.54 -0.28
C ARG A 166 -14.26 -9.93 -0.55
N ASN A 167 -15.03 -10.89 -1.07
CA ASN A 167 -14.56 -12.24 -1.36
C ASN A 167 -14.00 -12.40 -2.79
N ILE A 168 -14.06 -11.36 -3.62
CA ILE A 168 -13.58 -11.41 -5.00
C ILE A 168 -12.11 -11.01 -4.99
N LYS A 169 -11.23 -11.93 -5.38
CA LYS A 169 -9.76 -11.76 -5.31
C LYS A 169 -9.24 -10.55 -6.08
N ASP A 170 -9.80 -10.28 -7.26
CA ASP A 170 -9.28 -9.29 -8.21
C ASP A 170 -10.08 -7.98 -8.18
N VAL A 171 -10.93 -7.78 -7.18
CA VAL A 171 -11.75 -6.57 -7.02
C VAL A 171 -11.56 -6.01 -5.63
N LEU A 172 -11.29 -4.71 -5.57
CA LEU A 172 -11.18 -3.97 -4.32
C LEU A 172 -12.14 -2.78 -4.37
N VAL A 173 -13.09 -2.72 -3.43
CA VAL A 173 -13.98 -1.57 -3.26
C VAL A 173 -13.55 -0.79 -2.03
N VAL A 174 -13.27 0.50 -2.19
CA VAL A 174 -12.83 1.38 -1.11
C VAL A 174 -13.48 2.75 -1.21
N PRO A 175 -13.77 3.42 -0.10
CA PRO A 175 -14.16 4.83 -0.12
C PRO A 175 -12.93 5.71 -0.38
N THR A 176 -13.18 6.92 -0.84
CA THR A 176 -12.16 7.92 -1.19
C THR A 176 -11.11 8.14 -0.11
N ARG A 177 -11.47 8.06 1.18
CA ARG A 177 -10.56 8.23 2.32
C ARG A 177 -9.46 7.18 2.43
N TYR A 178 -9.71 5.97 1.93
CA TYR A 178 -8.78 4.84 2.02
C TYR A 178 -8.06 4.55 0.71
N VAL A 179 -8.13 5.47 -0.24
CA VAL A 179 -7.36 5.38 -1.48
C VAL A 179 -5.87 5.55 -1.18
N ASP A 180 -5.08 4.54 -1.47
CA ASP A 180 -3.65 4.54 -1.26
C ASP A 180 -2.86 4.49 -2.59
N PRO A 181 -1.63 5.03 -2.63
CA PRO A 181 -0.82 5.09 -3.83
C PRO A 181 -0.43 3.70 -4.34
N LEU A 182 -0.30 2.72 -3.45
CA LEU A 182 0.12 1.36 -3.81
C LEU A 182 -0.99 0.63 -4.56
N CYS A 183 -2.23 0.69 -4.07
CA CYS A 183 -3.38 0.08 -4.72
C CYS A 183 -3.68 0.72 -6.08
N LEU A 184 -3.59 2.05 -6.21
CA LEU A 184 -3.78 2.73 -7.49
C LEU A 184 -2.81 2.24 -8.57
N LEU A 185 -1.57 1.95 -8.21
CA LEU A 185 -0.56 1.44 -9.14
C LEU A 185 -0.71 -0.06 -9.42
N TYR A 186 -1.19 -0.83 -8.42
CA TYR A 186 -1.28 -2.29 -8.51
C TYR A 186 -2.42 -2.78 -9.40
N PHE A 187 -3.60 -2.11 -9.36
CA PHE A 187 -4.77 -2.53 -10.11
C PHE A 187 -4.68 -2.10 -11.58
N ASP A 188 -5.10 -2.96 -12.50
CA ASP A 188 -5.06 -2.70 -13.94
C ASP A 188 -6.06 -1.61 -14.34
N LYS A 189 -7.24 -1.60 -13.71
CA LYS A 189 -8.27 -0.59 -13.92
C LYS A 189 -8.69 0.05 -12.59
N VAL A 190 -8.91 1.35 -12.61
CA VAL A 190 -9.44 2.13 -11.50
C VAL A 190 -10.75 2.76 -11.95
N VAL A 191 -11.81 2.49 -11.23
CA VAL A 191 -13.16 2.99 -11.50
C VAL A 191 -13.55 3.94 -10.37
N LEU A 192 -13.91 5.17 -10.72
CA LEU A 192 -14.35 6.18 -9.77
C LEU A 192 -15.86 6.43 -9.96
N THR A 193 -16.61 6.59 -8.87
CA THR A 193 -17.96 7.15 -8.98
C THR A 193 -17.88 8.67 -9.16
N LYS A 194 -18.92 9.29 -9.74
CA LYS A 194 -18.97 10.77 -9.90
C LYS A 194 -18.78 11.49 -8.56
N ALA A 195 -19.38 10.97 -7.48
CA ALA A 195 -19.19 11.51 -6.14
C ALA A 195 -17.75 11.37 -5.66
N ALA A 196 -17.10 10.22 -5.93
CA ALA A 196 -15.71 10.02 -5.58
C ALA A 196 -14.75 10.97 -6.32
N VAL A 197 -15.04 11.32 -7.57
CA VAL A 197 -14.24 12.32 -8.30
C VAL A 197 -14.29 13.67 -7.59
N ALA A 198 -15.48 14.15 -7.23
CA ALA A 198 -15.63 15.43 -6.54
C ALA A 198 -14.92 15.45 -5.17
N GLU A 199 -15.03 14.36 -4.38
CA GLU A 199 -14.33 14.24 -3.10
C GLU A 199 -12.80 14.21 -3.26
N ILE A 200 -12.29 13.54 -4.30
CA ILE A 200 -10.85 13.48 -4.60
C ILE A 200 -10.34 14.88 -5.01
N GLU A 201 -11.09 15.63 -5.80
CA GLU A 201 -10.75 16.99 -6.16
C GLU A 201 -10.64 17.90 -4.93
N GLU A 202 -11.59 17.82 -4.00
CA GLU A 202 -11.55 18.57 -2.75
C GLU A 202 -10.37 18.19 -1.86
N MET A 203 -10.06 16.89 -1.75
CA MET A 203 -8.94 16.42 -0.92
C MET A 203 -7.56 16.79 -1.47
N LEU A 204 -7.41 16.87 -2.80
CA LEU A 204 -6.12 17.08 -3.46
C LEU A 204 -5.89 18.53 -3.91
N ALA A 205 -6.90 19.36 -3.86
CA ALA A 205 -6.82 20.78 -4.15
C ALA A 205 -5.85 21.56 -3.24
#